data_abec0d9fe658f54e2c2621bc8b86007b
#
_entry.id   abec0d9fe658f54e2c2621bc8b86007b
#
_cell.length_a   1.000
_cell.length_b   1.000
_cell.length_c   1.000
_cell.angle_alpha   90.00
_cell.angle_beta   90.00
_cell.angle_gamma   90.00
#
_symmetry.space_group_name_H-M   'P 1'
#
loop_
_entity.id
_entity.type
_entity.pdbx_description
1 polymer ?
#
loop_
_entity_poly.entity_id
_entity_poly.type
_entity_poly.pdbx_seq_one_letter_code
_entity_poly.pdbx_strand_id
1 'polypeptide(L)'
;MDKETIQAHKISDDEYKKILEILGREPNLLELGVFSAMWSEHCSYKSSKKYLNGFPTKAPWVLQGPGENAGVIDCGDGMGAVFKMESHNHPSFIEPFAGAATGVGG
;
A
#
# COMPACT_ATOMS: atom_id res chain seq x y z
N MET A 1 18.49 18.59 -6.85
CA MET A 1 17.68 17.85 -7.87
C MET A 1 16.67 18.80 -8.51
N ASP A 2 16.39 18.70 -9.80
CA ASP A 2 15.46 19.60 -10.46
C ASP A 2 14.00 19.29 -10.10
N LYS A 3 13.17 20.32 -10.21
CA LYS A 3 11.76 20.25 -9.79
C LYS A 3 10.92 19.32 -10.68
N GLU A 4 11.27 19.21 -11.94
CA GLU A 4 10.57 18.36 -12.92
C GLU A 4 10.75 16.88 -12.55
N THR A 5 11.96 16.47 -12.23
CA THR A 5 12.27 15.11 -11.76
C THR A 5 11.51 14.76 -10.47
N ILE A 6 11.45 15.69 -9.50
CA ILE A 6 10.72 15.48 -8.25
C ILE A 6 9.22 15.27 -8.52
N GLN A 7 8.62 16.11 -9.36
CA GLN A 7 7.22 16.02 -9.73
C GLN A 7 6.89 14.75 -10.55
N ALA A 8 7.78 14.34 -11.45
CA ALA A 8 7.64 13.08 -12.19
C ALA A 8 7.58 11.86 -11.27
N HIS A 9 8.24 11.91 -10.13
CA HIS A 9 8.18 10.89 -9.07
C HIS A 9 6.97 11.06 -8.13
N LYS A 10 6.06 11.99 -8.40
CA LYS A 10 4.85 12.26 -7.59
C LYS A 10 5.18 12.59 -6.11
N ILE A 11 6.32 13.20 -5.87
CA ILE A 11 6.73 13.72 -4.57
C ILE A 11 6.31 15.19 -4.47
N SER A 12 5.56 15.53 -3.43
CA SER A 12 5.19 16.91 -3.14
C SER A 12 6.35 17.72 -2.57
N ASP A 13 6.25 19.05 -2.59
CA ASP A 13 7.28 19.92 -2.05
C ASP A 13 7.53 19.67 -0.54
N ASP A 14 6.48 19.34 0.22
CA ASP A 14 6.62 19.04 1.66
C ASP A 14 7.21 17.65 1.91
N GLU A 15 6.87 16.67 1.08
CA GLU A 15 7.50 15.35 1.12
C GLU A 15 8.99 15.45 0.76
N TYR A 16 9.35 16.28 -0.23
CA TYR A 16 10.74 16.48 -0.60
C TYR A 16 11.56 17.13 0.52
N LYS A 17 11.00 18.13 1.20
CA LYS A 17 11.65 18.71 2.40
C LYS A 17 11.92 17.64 3.46
N LYS A 18 10.94 16.77 3.69
CA LYS A 18 11.09 15.68 4.66
C LYS A 18 12.16 14.67 4.26
N ILE A 19 12.30 14.39 2.95
CA ILE A 19 13.39 13.55 2.43
C ILE A 19 14.75 14.20 2.74
N LEU A 20 14.88 15.50 2.51
CA LEU A 20 16.12 16.25 2.82
C LEU A 20 16.45 16.20 4.32
N GLU A 21 15.45 16.33 5.18
CA GLU A 21 15.62 16.22 6.64
C GLU A 21 16.08 14.80 7.05
N ILE A 22 15.47 13.75 6.49
CA ILE A 22 15.80 12.36 6.80
C ILE A 22 17.21 12.01 6.35
N LEU A 23 17.60 12.43 5.14
CA LEU A 23 18.91 12.09 4.55
C LEU A 23 20.03 13.04 4.99
N GLY A 24 19.69 14.24 5.42
CA GLY A 24 20.67 15.32 5.69
C GLY A 24 21.37 15.83 4.42
N ARG A 25 20.91 15.45 3.24
CA ARG A 25 21.44 15.81 1.92
C ARG A 25 20.39 15.62 0.84
N GLU A 26 20.70 16.04 -0.39
CA GLU A 26 19.85 15.69 -1.53
C GLU A 26 19.87 14.17 -1.82
N PRO A 27 18.70 13.59 -2.15
CA PRO A 27 18.62 12.22 -2.61
C PRO A 27 19.27 12.07 -4.00
N ASN A 28 19.81 10.92 -4.30
CA ASN A 28 20.07 10.54 -5.68
C ASN A 28 18.76 10.02 -6.34
N LEU A 29 18.80 9.73 -7.64
CA LEU A 29 17.62 9.33 -8.40
C LEU A 29 17.01 8.01 -7.90
N LEU A 30 17.86 7.06 -7.51
CA LEU A 30 17.42 5.78 -6.95
C LEU A 30 16.70 5.97 -5.61
N GLU A 31 17.28 6.76 -4.71
CA GLU A 31 16.69 7.07 -3.42
C GLU A 31 15.35 7.80 -3.57
N LEU A 32 15.26 8.76 -4.50
CA LEU A 32 14.01 9.43 -4.80
C LEU A 32 12.95 8.44 -5.28
N GLY A 33 13.32 7.49 -6.15
CA GLY A 33 12.44 6.42 -6.62
C GLY A 33 11.95 5.51 -5.49
N VAL A 34 12.81 5.17 -4.54
CA VAL A 34 12.45 4.38 -3.34
C VAL A 34 11.44 5.15 -2.48
N PHE A 35 11.69 6.43 -2.18
CA PHE A 35 10.74 7.26 -1.44
C PHE A 35 9.40 7.37 -2.17
N SER A 36 9.44 7.61 -3.50
CA SER A 36 8.24 7.67 -4.33
C SER A 36 7.39 6.40 -4.23
N ALA A 37 8.03 5.24 -4.32
CA ALA A 37 7.34 3.96 -4.22
C ALA A 37 6.76 3.71 -2.82
N MET A 38 7.56 3.90 -1.78
CA MET A 38 7.16 3.62 -0.39
C MET A 38 6.13 4.62 0.15
N TRP A 39 6.19 5.88 -0.29
CA TRP A 39 5.24 6.92 0.11
C TRP A 39 4.07 7.07 -0.84
N SER A 40 3.95 6.20 -1.84
CA SER A 40 2.78 6.16 -2.71
C SER A 40 1.52 5.78 -1.93
N GLU A 41 0.36 6.16 -2.44
CA GLU A 41 -0.94 5.73 -1.87
C GLU A 41 -1.05 4.21 -1.83
N HIS A 42 -0.44 3.53 -2.79
CA HIS A 42 -0.46 2.08 -2.90
C HIS A 42 0.24 1.37 -1.74
N CYS A 43 1.40 1.90 -1.29
CA CYS A 43 2.18 1.29 -0.20
C CYS A 43 1.83 1.87 1.18
N SER A 44 1.60 3.18 1.26
CA SER A 44 1.46 3.88 2.55
C SER A 44 0.03 4.20 2.93
N TYR A 45 -0.92 4.11 1.99
CA TYR A 45 -2.31 4.54 2.17
C TYR A 45 -2.44 5.97 2.70
N LYS A 46 -1.49 6.85 2.32
CA LYS A 46 -1.31 8.18 2.92
C LYS A 46 -2.54 9.08 2.88
N SER A 47 -3.39 8.94 1.87
CA SER A 47 -4.63 9.70 1.73
C SER A 47 -5.85 8.95 2.27
N SER A 48 -5.91 7.63 2.13
CA SER A 48 -7.05 6.80 2.48
C SER A 48 -7.02 6.26 3.92
N LYS A 49 -5.85 6.16 4.54
CA LYS A 49 -5.68 5.58 5.88
C LYS A 49 -6.60 6.16 6.94
N LYS A 50 -6.83 7.47 6.93
CA LYS A 50 -7.74 8.14 7.88
C LYS A 50 -9.19 7.67 7.76
N TYR A 51 -9.62 7.32 6.55
CA TYR A 51 -10.97 6.79 6.30
C TYR A 51 -11.05 5.31 6.63
N LEU A 52 -10.02 4.54 6.26
CA LEU A 52 -9.94 3.11 6.57
C LEU A 52 -9.98 2.86 8.08
N ASN A 53 -9.31 3.70 8.86
CA ASN A 53 -9.32 3.61 10.33
C ASN A 53 -10.71 3.86 10.95
N GLY A 54 -11.64 4.43 10.21
CA GLY A 54 -13.03 4.65 10.64
C GLY A 54 -13.96 3.46 10.42
N PHE A 55 -13.53 2.42 9.72
CA PHE A 55 -14.36 1.24 9.48
C PHE A 55 -14.48 0.37 10.75
N PRO A 56 -15.66 -0.22 11.00
CA PRO A 56 -15.83 -1.15 12.10
C PRO A 56 -15.02 -2.43 11.82
N THR A 57 -14.08 -2.74 12.70
CA THR A 57 -13.15 -3.86 12.55
C THR A 57 -13.22 -4.84 13.71
N LYS A 58 -14.07 -4.58 14.70
CA LYS A 58 -14.23 -5.39 15.92
C LYS A 58 -15.66 -5.89 16.03
N ALA A 59 -15.80 -7.20 16.14
CA ALA A 59 -17.07 -7.85 16.42
C ALA A 59 -16.80 -9.24 17.02
N PRO A 60 -17.75 -9.87 17.73
CA PRO A 60 -17.53 -11.20 18.32
C PRO A 60 -17.12 -12.28 17.32
N TRP A 61 -17.52 -12.15 16.07
CA TRP A 61 -17.20 -13.09 14.98
C TRP A 61 -15.91 -12.75 14.24
N VAL A 62 -15.21 -11.67 14.57
CA VAL A 62 -13.91 -11.35 13.97
C VAL A 62 -12.82 -12.09 14.73
N LEU A 63 -12.20 -13.07 14.06
CA LEU A 63 -11.10 -13.85 14.61
C LEU A 63 -9.75 -13.18 14.34
N GLN A 64 -9.61 -12.55 13.16
CA GLN A 64 -8.42 -11.80 12.77
C GLN A 64 -8.83 -10.53 12.03
N GLY A 65 -8.55 -9.39 12.63
CA GLY A 65 -8.80 -8.07 12.09
C GLY A 65 -7.61 -7.48 11.31
N PRO A 66 -7.63 -6.15 11.04
CA PRO A 66 -6.55 -5.47 10.35
C PRO A 66 -5.19 -5.59 11.04
N GLY A 67 -4.13 -5.56 10.25
CA GLY A 67 -2.73 -5.72 10.68
C GLY A 67 -2.08 -6.97 10.12
N GLU A 68 -2.88 -7.89 9.58
CA GLU A 68 -2.46 -9.11 8.91
C GLU A 68 -2.85 -9.07 7.42
N ASN A 69 -2.33 -10.02 6.65
CA ASN A 69 -2.52 -10.06 5.20
C ASN A 69 -3.93 -10.52 4.77
N ALA A 70 -4.64 -11.18 5.67
CA ALA A 70 -6.00 -11.67 5.44
C ALA A 70 -6.88 -11.41 6.65
N GLY A 71 -8.18 -11.26 6.43
CA GLY A 71 -9.18 -11.27 7.48
C GLY A 71 -9.68 -12.69 7.74
N VAL A 72 -10.09 -12.97 8.99
CA VAL A 72 -10.72 -14.23 9.36
C VAL A 72 -11.97 -13.94 10.17
N ILE A 73 -13.08 -14.53 9.76
CA ILE A 73 -14.34 -14.45 10.50
C ILE A 73 -14.83 -15.85 10.91
N ASP A 74 -15.42 -15.92 12.07
CA ASP A 74 -16.03 -17.16 12.57
C ASP A 74 -17.32 -17.49 11.75
N CYS A 75 -17.37 -18.70 11.23
CA CYS A 75 -18.54 -19.24 10.50
C CYS A 75 -19.37 -20.22 11.31
N GLY A 76 -19.04 -20.43 12.59
CA GLY A 76 -19.62 -21.45 13.44
C GLY A 76 -18.98 -22.82 13.27
N ASP A 77 -19.34 -23.76 14.12
CA ASP A 77 -18.87 -25.15 14.12
C ASP A 77 -17.34 -25.31 14.17
N GLY A 78 -16.64 -24.34 14.75
CA GLY A 78 -15.18 -24.32 14.85
C GLY A 78 -14.47 -23.98 13.52
N MET A 79 -15.20 -23.46 12.53
CA MET A 79 -14.66 -23.07 11.23
C MET A 79 -14.55 -21.56 11.10
N GLY A 80 -13.50 -21.10 10.43
CA GLY A 80 -13.29 -19.72 10.06
C GLY A 80 -13.20 -19.52 8.56
N ALA A 81 -13.84 -18.48 8.03
CA ALA A 81 -13.63 -18.05 6.66
C ALA A 81 -12.47 -17.10 6.58
N VAL A 82 -11.46 -17.46 5.80
CA VAL A 82 -10.30 -16.59 5.49
C VAL A 82 -10.58 -15.87 4.18
N PHE A 83 -10.41 -14.57 4.16
CA PHE A 83 -10.64 -13.78 2.96
C PHE A 83 -9.58 -12.70 2.77
N LYS A 84 -9.34 -12.36 1.52
CA LYS A 84 -8.47 -11.28 1.09
C LYS A 84 -9.05 -10.65 -0.18
N MET A 85 -8.87 -9.35 -0.33
CA MET A 85 -9.19 -8.62 -1.55
C MET A 85 -8.03 -7.69 -1.88
N GLU A 86 -7.55 -7.76 -3.10
CA GLU A 86 -6.52 -6.87 -3.61
C GLU A 86 -6.69 -6.67 -5.12
N SER A 87 -6.10 -5.60 -5.66
CA SER A 87 -6.11 -5.34 -7.09
C SER A 87 -4.69 -5.37 -7.65
N HIS A 88 -4.55 -5.92 -8.85
CA HIS A 88 -3.30 -5.98 -9.61
C HIS A 88 -3.49 -5.35 -10.98
N ASN A 89 -4.00 -4.12 -11.02
CA ASN A 89 -4.42 -3.45 -12.25
C ASN A 89 -3.25 -3.08 -13.17
N HIS A 90 -2.13 -2.56 -12.67
CA HIS A 90 -0.98 -2.19 -13.49
C HIS A 90 -0.33 -3.38 -14.20
N PRO A 91 0.09 -4.44 -13.49
CA PRO A 91 0.65 -5.61 -14.15
C PRO A 91 -0.38 -6.31 -15.06
N SER A 92 -1.65 -6.36 -14.68
CA SER A 92 -2.70 -6.99 -15.49
C SER A 92 -3.04 -6.20 -16.74
N PHE A 93 -2.83 -4.89 -16.76
CA PHE A 93 -2.99 -4.07 -17.96
C PHE A 93 -1.93 -4.39 -19.02
N ILE A 94 -0.70 -4.67 -18.60
CA ILE A 94 0.43 -4.96 -19.47
C ILE A 94 0.48 -6.45 -19.83
N GLU A 95 0.38 -7.32 -18.85
CA GLU A 95 0.48 -8.78 -18.96
C GLU A 95 -0.61 -9.44 -18.08
N PRO A 96 -1.82 -9.66 -18.61
CA PRO A 96 -2.97 -10.14 -17.83
C PRO A 96 -2.74 -11.47 -17.14
N PHE A 97 -2.06 -12.41 -17.80
CA PHE A 97 -1.79 -13.72 -17.23
C PHE A 97 -0.86 -13.64 -16.02
N ALA A 98 0.24 -12.89 -16.14
CA ALA A 98 1.18 -12.70 -15.05
C ALA A 98 0.55 -11.90 -13.89
N GLY A 99 -0.29 -10.89 -14.20
CA GLY A 99 -1.04 -10.16 -13.20
C GLY A 99 -2.01 -11.03 -12.42
N ALA A 100 -2.74 -11.91 -13.10
CA ALA A 100 -3.63 -12.88 -12.46
C ALA A 100 -2.86 -13.91 -11.62
N ALA A 101 -1.72 -14.39 -12.10
CA ALA A 101 -0.86 -15.31 -11.34
C ALA A 101 -0.34 -14.67 -10.04
N THR A 102 0.02 -13.39 -10.07
CA THR A 102 0.41 -12.63 -8.87
C THR A 102 -0.74 -12.54 -7.87
N GLY A 103 -1.96 -12.25 -8.33
CA GLY A 103 -3.14 -12.19 -7.48
C GLY A 103 -3.48 -13.52 -6.82
N VAL A 104 -3.42 -14.62 -7.56
CA VAL A 104 -3.68 -15.97 -7.04
C VAL A 104 -2.56 -16.43 -6.09
N GLY A 105 -1.31 -16.14 -6.41
CA GLY A 105 -0.16 -16.53 -5.59
C GLY A 105 0.02 -15.71 -4.31
N GLY A 106 -0.41 -14.47 -4.33
CA GLY A 106 -0.35 -13.59 -3.17
C GLY A 106 -1.42 -13.87 -2.14
#